data_0d6a95dbcfd7909f7c174b4631a42044
#
_entry.id   0d6a95dbcfd7909f7c174b4631a42044
#
_cell.length_a   1.000
_cell.length_b   1.000
_cell.length_c   1.000
_cell.angle_alpha   90.00
_cell.angle_beta   90.00
_cell.angle_gamma   90.00
#
_symmetry.space_group_name_H-M   'P 1'
#
loop_
_entity.id
_entity.type
_entity.pdbx_description
1 polymer ?
#
loop_
_entity_poly.entity_id
_entity_poly.type
_entity_poly.pdbx_seq_one_letter_code
_entity_poly.pdbx_strand_id
1 'polypeptide(L)'
;MNNHTTVYIGMDVHKESFTLSSFVLGEEEPKHVQTIPADHILVLKYVNRLRRIYGEEAEYICGYEAGCLGYTLYHHLKSDNLDCVILAPTTMMEQKGKKRVKTDKRDAKKIAKCLAYHTYSPVHIPTDEDEQVKEYIRMRDDIRANLKRTKQQILSFCLRHGLVFTQTRSHWTQAHMKWLRSQKLDGLYQEILDEYVLQLDKLTETVERLDKRIEALSQREAYRESVDHLTCLIGIKRPTALAVIAEVGDFKRFARAEQFSSFLGLTPGEDSSGDGQKRLGITKAGNTHVRRLLVEAAQSYGRGKVGYKSKALKERQEGNPPQVIAYADKANERLRRKYYDMLFRGKKANVAKTALARELACFIWGMMNEKFA
;
A
#
# COMPACT_ATOMS: atom_id res chain seq x y z
N MET A 1 22.71 -32.22 -22.98
CA MET A 1 21.87 -31.31 -22.17
C MET A 1 22.35 -31.44 -20.74
N ASN A 2 23.04 -30.45 -20.21
CA ASN A 2 23.43 -30.43 -18.78
C ASN A 2 22.14 -30.32 -17.96
N ASN A 3 21.70 -31.42 -17.35
CA ASN A 3 20.62 -31.42 -16.38
C ASN A 3 21.12 -30.70 -15.11
N HIS A 4 21.10 -29.34 -15.10
CA HIS A 4 21.30 -28.62 -13.86
C HIS A 4 20.09 -28.90 -12.94
N THR A 5 20.36 -29.56 -11.82
CA THR A 5 19.34 -29.80 -10.81
C THR A 5 19.06 -28.51 -10.06
N THR A 6 17.82 -28.03 -10.06
CA THR A 6 17.41 -26.89 -9.22
C THR A 6 16.68 -27.41 -7.99
N VAL A 7 17.15 -26.99 -6.81
CA VAL A 7 16.57 -27.32 -5.49
C VAL A 7 15.76 -26.10 -4.99
N TYR A 8 14.47 -26.26 -4.91
CA TYR A 8 13.54 -25.23 -4.44
C TYR A 8 13.32 -25.36 -2.94
N ILE A 9 13.58 -24.30 -2.19
CA ILE A 9 13.49 -24.27 -0.73
C ILE A 9 12.36 -23.35 -0.32
N GLY A 10 11.22 -23.95 0.06
CA GLY A 10 10.09 -23.21 0.61
C GLY A 10 10.28 -22.96 2.11
N MET A 11 10.05 -21.73 2.52
CA MET A 11 10.21 -21.29 3.90
C MET A 11 8.90 -20.67 4.40
N ASP A 12 8.34 -21.23 5.47
CA ASP A 12 7.30 -20.59 6.25
C ASP A 12 7.97 -19.82 7.38
N VAL A 13 7.91 -18.49 7.31
CA VAL A 13 8.71 -17.59 8.15
C VAL A 13 7.85 -16.89 9.19
N HIS A 14 8.21 -17.08 10.46
CA HIS A 14 7.60 -16.46 11.62
C HIS A 14 8.62 -15.67 12.44
N LYS A 15 8.14 -14.87 13.40
CA LYS A 15 9.00 -14.02 14.24
C LYS A 15 10.08 -14.80 14.97
N GLU A 16 9.76 -16.00 15.45
CA GLU A 16 10.64 -16.78 16.34
C GLU A 16 11.24 -18.02 15.65
N SER A 17 10.66 -18.47 14.56
CA SER A 17 11.11 -19.69 13.86
C SER A 17 10.81 -19.65 12.37
N PHE A 18 11.65 -20.36 11.62
CA PHE A 18 11.43 -20.64 10.20
C PHE A 18 11.26 -22.15 10.01
N THR A 19 10.26 -22.55 9.25
CA THR A 19 10.08 -23.94 8.83
C THR A 19 10.44 -24.05 7.35
N LEU A 20 11.39 -24.91 7.04
CA LEU A 20 12.02 -25.08 5.73
C LEU A 20 11.62 -26.44 5.14
N SER A 21 11.50 -26.51 3.83
CA SER A 21 11.31 -27.76 3.08
C SER A 21 11.94 -27.63 1.71
N SER A 22 12.62 -28.69 1.22
CA SER A 22 13.19 -28.71 -0.12
C SER A 22 12.33 -29.54 -1.09
N PHE A 23 12.38 -29.18 -2.38
CA PHE A 23 11.70 -29.88 -3.46
C PHE A 23 12.53 -29.82 -4.75
N VAL A 24 12.62 -30.92 -5.45
CA VAL A 24 13.23 -31.03 -6.78
C VAL A 24 12.19 -31.52 -7.76
N LEU A 25 12.14 -30.98 -8.97
CA LEU A 25 11.22 -31.44 -10.01
C LEU A 25 11.48 -32.91 -10.33
N GLY A 26 10.39 -33.71 -10.36
CA GLY A 26 10.44 -35.15 -10.50
C GLY A 26 10.34 -35.92 -9.19
N GLU A 27 10.45 -35.28 -8.04
CA GLU A 27 10.12 -35.90 -6.76
C GLU A 27 8.59 -35.89 -6.53
N GLU A 28 8.08 -36.91 -5.81
CA GLU A 28 6.64 -36.99 -5.50
C GLU A 28 6.23 -35.91 -4.48
N GLU A 29 7.03 -35.74 -3.42
CA GLU A 29 6.73 -34.83 -2.31
C GLU A 29 7.96 -34.06 -1.82
N PRO A 30 7.78 -32.84 -1.30
CA PRO A 30 8.86 -32.07 -0.68
C PRO A 30 9.46 -32.79 0.54
N LYS A 31 10.80 -32.75 0.63
CA LYS A 31 11.63 -33.45 1.62
C LYS A 31 12.34 -32.49 2.58
N HIS A 32 13.16 -33.07 3.45
CA HIS A 32 14.08 -32.34 4.34
C HIS A 32 13.40 -31.26 5.20
N VAL A 33 12.15 -31.52 5.66
CA VAL A 33 11.42 -30.58 6.51
C VAL A 33 12.16 -30.36 7.83
N GLN A 34 12.45 -29.10 8.15
CA GLN A 34 13.13 -28.72 9.38
C GLN A 34 12.59 -27.37 9.88
N THR A 35 12.36 -27.28 11.20
CA THR A 35 12.08 -26.00 11.85
C THR A 35 13.36 -25.55 12.57
N ILE A 36 13.73 -24.29 12.39
CA ILE A 36 14.91 -23.64 12.95
C ILE A 36 14.51 -22.33 13.64
N PRO A 37 15.28 -21.80 14.58
CA PRO A 37 15.14 -20.43 15.05
C PRO A 37 15.17 -19.42 13.90
N ALA A 38 14.56 -18.24 14.07
CA ALA A 38 14.49 -17.19 13.07
C ALA A 38 15.86 -16.51 12.85
N ASP A 39 16.77 -17.22 12.19
CA ASP A 39 18.14 -16.77 11.88
C ASP A 39 18.53 -17.18 10.45
N HIS A 40 18.93 -16.21 9.62
CA HIS A 40 19.36 -16.43 8.25
C HIS A 40 20.61 -17.34 8.16
N ILE A 41 21.52 -17.28 9.15
CA ILE A 41 22.69 -18.14 9.21
C ILE A 41 22.31 -19.63 9.30
N LEU A 42 21.20 -19.92 9.99
CA LEU A 42 20.69 -21.30 10.07
C LEU A 42 20.03 -21.74 8.76
N VAL A 43 19.48 -20.80 7.98
CA VAL A 43 19.03 -21.07 6.59
C VAL A 43 20.22 -21.46 5.73
N LEU A 44 21.34 -20.72 5.81
CA LEU A 44 22.58 -21.08 5.07
C LEU A 44 23.11 -22.46 5.47
N LYS A 45 23.12 -22.80 6.77
CA LYS A 45 23.48 -24.13 7.23
C LYS A 45 22.58 -25.23 6.65
N TYR A 46 21.28 -24.94 6.55
CA TYR A 46 20.33 -25.85 5.91
C TYR A 46 20.67 -26.04 4.42
N VAL A 47 20.91 -24.97 3.68
CA VAL A 47 21.30 -25.00 2.26
C VAL A 47 22.60 -25.76 2.07
N ASN A 48 23.63 -25.50 2.90
CA ASN A 48 24.92 -26.22 2.84
C ASN A 48 24.79 -27.73 3.11
N ARG A 49 23.80 -28.13 3.94
CA ARG A 49 23.46 -29.54 4.08
C ARG A 49 22.84 -30.11 2.81
N LEU A 50 21.99 -29.37 2.13
CA LEU A 50 21.41 -29.80 0.86
C LEU A 50 22.45 -29.88 -0.27
N ARG A 51 23.45 -28.98 -0.29
CA ARG A 51 24.59 -29.05 -1.23
C ARG A 51 25.35 -30.38 -1.14
N ARG A 52 25.48 -30.93 0.06
CA ARG A 52 26.09 -32.27 0.23
C ARG A 52 25.23 -33.41 -0.32
N ILE A 53 23.94 -33.21 -0.46
CA ILE A 53 22.99 -34.22 -0.95
C ILE A 53 22.77 -34.10 -2.47
N TYR A 54 22.58 -32.88 -2.98
CA TYR A 54 22.21 -32.62 -4.39
C TYR A 54 23.40 -32.12 -5.23
N GLY A 55 24.55 -31.82 -4.62
CA GLY A 55 25.77 -31.33 -5.29
C GLY A 55 25.93 -29.81 -5.21
N GLU A 56 27.20 -29.38 -5.26
CA GLU A 56 27.55 -27.94 -5.26
C GLU A 56 27.16 -27.24 -6.56
N GLU A 57 27.08 -27.96 -7.68
CA GLU A 57 26.72 -27.47 -9.00
C GLU A 57 25.21 -27.28 -9.17
N ALA A 58 24.39 -27.73 -8.21
CA ALA A 58 22.95 -27.51 -8.23
C ALA A 58 22.61 -26.05 -7.91
N GLU A 59 21.55 -25.53 -8.53
CA GLU A 59 21.00 -24.23 -8.22
C GLU A 59 20.09 -24.29 -6.99
N TYR A 60 20.19 -23.34 -6.08
CA TYR A 60 19.41 -23.29 -4.84
C TYR A 60 18.59 -22.02 -4.78
N ILE A 61 17.26 -22.17 -4.85
CA ILE A 61 16.32 -21.04 -4.84
C ILE A 61 15.46 -21.12 -3.60
N CYS A 62 15.62 -20.14 -2.72
CA CYS A 62 14.78 -19.96 -1.54
C CYS A 62 13.54 -19.13 -1.85
N GLY A 63 12.47 -19.36 -1.12
CA GLY A 63 11.31 -18.45 -1.18
C GLY A 63 10.42 -18.55 0.03
N TYR A 64 9.74 -17.44 0.33
CA TYR A 64 8.79 -17.34 1.41
C TYR A 64 7.61 -16.43 1.04
N GLU A 65 6.50 -16.60 1.75
CA GLU A 65 5.30 -15.82 1.54
C GLU A 65 5.47 -14.40 2.12
N ALA A 66 5.02 -13.38 1.38
CA ALA A 66 5.02 -12.00 1.88
C ALA A 66 4.19 -11.87 3.15
N GLY A 67 4.81 -11.41 4.22
CA GLY A 67 4.23 -11.29 5.55
C GLY A 67 4.75 -10.08 6.33
N CYS A 68 4.61 -10.13 7.65
CA CYS A 68 4.95 -9.04 8.55
C CYS A 68 6.47 -8.85 8.77
N LEU A 69 7.32 -9.78 8.32
CA LEU A 69 8.77 -9.71 8.53
C LEU A 69 9.50 -8.79 7.52
N GLY A 70 8.77 -8.17 6.58
CA GLY A 70 9.37 -7.27 5.60
C GLY A 70 10.37 -7.96 4.68
N TYR A 71 11.44 -7.23 4.30
CA TYR A 71 12.44 -7.68 3.33
C TYR A 71 13.79 -8.07 3.95
N THR A 72 13.96 -7.95 5.27
CA THR A 72 15.26 -8.17 5.96
C THR A 72 15.84 -9.55 5.67
N LEU A 73 15.04 -10.61 5.75
CA LEU A 73 15.50 -11.97 5.43
C LEU A 73 15.94 -12.09 3.97
N TYR A 74 15.18 -11.50 3.05
CA TYR A 74 15.54 -11.46 1.62
C TYR A 74 16.89 -10.78 1.41
N HIS A 75 17.12 -9.62 2.00
CA HIS A 75 18.37 -8.88 1.87
C HIS A 75 19.57 -9.67 2.44
N HIS A 76 19.42 -10.30 3.60
CA HIS A 76 20.49 -11.17 4.16
C HIS A 76 20.81 -12.34 3.24
N LEU A 77 19.80 -13.09 2.75
CA LEU A 77 20.04 -14.22 1.87
C LEU A 77 20.69 -13.80 0.54
N LYS A 78 20.27 -12.66 -0.02
CA LYS A 78 20.89 -12.11 -1.25
C LYS A 78 22.33 -11.65 -1.02
N SER A 79 22.63 -11.06 0.15
CA SER A 79 24.02 -10.68 0.49
C SER A 79 24.94 -11.90 0.67
N ASP A 80 24.38 -13.03 1.04
CA ASP A 80 25.07 -14.32 1.16
C ASP A 80 25.09 -15.11 -0.18
N ASN A 81 24.79 -14.46 -1.30
CA ASN A 81 24.73 -15.05 -2.65
C ASN A 81 23.76 -16.24 -2.77
N LEU A 82 22.68 -16.20 -2.02
CA LEU A 82 21.59 -17.18 -2.13
C LEU A 82 20.38 -16.55 -2.83
N ASP A 83 19.92 -17.20 -3.90
CA ASP A 83 18.74 -16.74 -4.59
C ASP A 83 17.50 -16.88 -3.72
N CYS A 84 16.75 -15.77 -3.61
CA CYS A 84 15.55 -15.70 -2.80
C CYS A 84 14.44 -14.96 -3.52
N VAL A 85 13.21 -15.45 -3.36
CA VAL A 85 11.99 -14.86 -3.93
C VAL A 85 10.95 -14.71 -2.84
N ILE A 86 10.26 -13.56 -2.82
CA ILE A 86 9.10 -13.37 -1.95
C ILE A 86 7.83 -13.59 -2.79
N LEU A 87 6.97 -14.50 -2.35
CA LEU A 87 5.77 -14.91 -3.05
C LEU A 87 4.56 -14.07 -2.58
N ALA A 88 3.75 -13.58 -3.52
CA ALA A 88 2.52 -12.88 -3.19
C ALA A 88 1.42 -13.88 -2.78
N PRO A 89 0.90 -13.81 -1.53
CA PRO A 89 -0.04 -14.80 -0.98
C PRO A 89 -1.28 -15.03 -1.82
N THR A 90 -1.82 -13.95 -2.39
CA THR A 90 -3.07 -13.98 -3.18
C THR A 90 -2.94 -14.65 -4.54
N THR A 91 -1.72 -14.95 -4.98
CA THR A 91 -1.45 -15.56 -6.30
C THR A 91 -1.01 -17.01 -6.21
N MET A 92 -0.73 -17.49 -4.99
CA MET A 92 -0.32 -18.87 -4.76
C MET A 92 -1.51 -19.83 -4.96
N MET A 93 -1.25 -20.96 -5.64
CA MET A 93 -2.27 -21.95 -5.89
C MET A 93 -2.82 -22.54 -4.58
N GLU A 94 -4.14 -22.45 -4.38
CA GLU A 94 -4.82 -23.16 -3.27
C GLU A 94 -5.21 -24.58 -3.67
N GLN A 95 -4.85 -25.55 -2.83
CA GLN A 95 -5.36 -26.92 -2.99
C GLN A 95 -6.84 -26.98 -2.61
N LYS A 96 -7.72 -27.08 -3.61
CA LYS A 96 -9.16 -27.30 -3.39
C LYS A 96 -9.39 -28.70 -2.83
N GLY A 97 -10.18 -28.82 -1.77
CA GLY A 97 -10.82 -30.10 -1.37
C GLY A 97 -10.33 -30.82 -0.11
N LYS A 98 -9.30 -30.35 0.60
CA LYS A 98 -8.94 -30.94 1.91
C LYS A 98 -9.31 -29.99 3.05
N LYS A 99 -9.87 -30.55 4.15
CA LYS A 99 -10.11 -29.81 5.41
C LYS A 99 -8.86 -28.99 5.74
N ARG A 100 -9.02 -27.67 5.94
CA ARG A 100 -7.92 -26.72 6.22
C ARG A 100 -7.24 -27.07 7.56
N VAL A 101 -6.31 -28.00 7.55
CA VAL A 101 -5.35 -28.13 8.64
C VAL A 101 -4.13 -27.33 8.25
N LYS A 102 -4.02 -26.09 8.76
CA LYS A 102 -2.87 -25.22 8.57
C LYS A 102 -1.76 -25.67 9.54
N THR A 103 -0.57 -25.93 9.02
CA THR A 103 0.65 -26.19 9.78
C THR A 103 1.84 -25.65 9.02
N ASP A 104 2.81 -25.07 9.72
CA ASP A 104 4.03 -24.50 9.16
C ASP A 104 4.75 -25.46 8.20
N LYS A 105 4.77 -26.76 8.56
CA LYS A 105 5.35 -27.81 7.70
C LYS A 105 4.64 -27.97 6.35
N ARG A 106 3.30 -27.83 6.33
CA ARG A 106 2.52 -27.89 5.09
C ARG A 106 2.70 -26.61 4.27
N ASP A 107 2.78 -25.47 4.94
CA ASP A 107 2.96 -24.19 4.27
C ASP A 107 4.36 -24.10 3.64
N ALA A 108 5.43 -24.52 4.32
CA ALA A 108 6.77 -24.64 3.74
C ALA A 108 6.81 -25.57 2.52
N LYS A 109 6.16 -26.75 2.60
CA LYS A 109 6.04 -27.69 1.46
C LYS A 109 5.27 -27.09 0.29
N LYS A 110 4.18 -26.37 0.57
CA LYS A 110 3.38 -25.67 -0.45
C LYS A 110 4.23 -24.61 -1.15
N ILE A 111 4.98 -23.81 -0.39
CA ILE A 111 5.85 -22.76 -0.94
C ILE A 111 6.92 -23.39 -1.85
N ALA A 112 7.57 -24.47 -1.44
CA ALA A 112 8.56 -25.17 -2.26
C ALA A 112 7.96 -25.66 -3.61
N LYS A 113 6.76 -26.25 -3.58
CA LYS A 113 6.05 -26.63 -4.81
C LYS A 113 5.67 -25.42 -5.65
N CYS A 114 5.17 -24.34 -5.05
CA CYS A 114 4.83 -23.11 -5.79
C CYS A 114 6.05 -22.54 -6.51
N LEU A 115 7.24 -22.53 -5.86
CA LEU A 115 8.50 -22.11 -6.48
C LEU A 115 8.83 -22.99 -7.70
N ALA A 116 8.83 -24.31 -7.54
CA ALA A 116 9.21 -25.26 -8.58
C ALA A 116 8.28 -25.22 -9.81
N TYR A 117 6.99 -25.03 -9.58
CA TYR A 117 5.99 -24.98 -10.68
C TYR A 117 5.66 -23.56 -11.13
N HIS A 118 6.35 -22.53 -10.62
CA HIS A 118 6.11 -21.12 -10.94
C HIS A 118 4.63 -20.70 -10.79
N THR A 119 3.92 -21.25 -9.78
CA THR A 119 2.51 -20.98 -9.52
C THR A 119 2.31 -19.86 -8.51
N TYR A 120 3.02 -18.77 -8.70
CA TYR A 120 2.98 -17.58 -7.87
C TYR A 120 3.35 -16.34 -8.68
N SER A 121 3.06 -15.15 -8.14
CA SER A 121 3.65 -13.90 -8.61
C SER A 121 4.68 -13.42 -7.61
N PRO A 122 5.90 -13.03 -8.07
CA PRO A 122 6.91 -12.49 -7.17
C PRO A 122 6.48 -11.11 -6.65
N VAL A 123 6.81 -10.83 -5.39
CA VAL A 123 6.69 -9.49 -4.82
C VAL A 123 7.83 -8.64 -5.34
N HIS A 124 7.52 -7.43 -5.78
CA HIS A 124 8.54 -6.43 -6.12
C HIS A 124 9.24 -5.95 -4.85
N ILE A 125 10.56 -6.08 -4.85
CA ILE A 125 11.39 -5.58 -3.75
C ILE A 125 11.71 -4.11 -4.03
N PRO A 126 11.33 -3.18 -3.14
CA PRO A 126 11.65 -1.77 -3.30
C PRO A 126 13.16 -1.53 -3.17
N THR A 127 13.61 -0.38 -3.64
CA THR A 127 14.95 0.10 -3.29
C THR A 127 15.00 0.44 -1.80
N ASP A 128 16.20 0.46 -1.20
CA ASP A 128 16.36 0.84 0.21
C ASP A 128 15.81 2.25 0.48
N GLU A 129 15.95 3.18 -0.47
CA GLU A 129 15.41 4.52 -0.36
C GLU A 129 13.88 4.52 -0.37
N ASP A 130 13.26 3.78 -1.29
CA ASP A 130 11.80 3.65 -1.35
C ASP A 130 11.23 2.99 -0.09
N GLU A 131 11.92 1.98 0.45
CA GLU A 131 11.52 1.33 1.69
C GLU A 131 11.53 2.30 2.87
N GLN A 132 12.61 3.07 3.04
CA GLN A 132 12.72 4.09 4.08
C GLN A 132 11.64 5.18 3.93
N VAL A 133 11.43 5.68 2.71
CA VAL A 133 10.41 6.71 2.42
C VAL A 133 9.02 6.16 2.70
N LYS A 134 8.72 4.95 2.30
CA LYS A 134 7.45 4.26 2.55
C LYS A 134 7.18 4.11 4.04
N GLU A 135 8.15 3.62 4.82
CA GLU A 135 8.01 3.48 6.28
C GLU A 135 7.82 4.85 6.96
N TYR A 136 8.55 5.88 6.52
CA TYR A 136 8.39 7.23 7.04
C TYR A 136 6.98 7.80 6.80
N ILE A 137 6.43 7.58 5.61
CA ILE A 137 5.07 8.02 5.26
C ILE A 137 4.02 7.25 6.08
N ARG A 138 4.19 5.95 6.25
CA ARG A 138 3.30 5.11 7.05
C ARG A 138 3.30 5.53 8.52
N MET A 139 4.47 5.74 9.11
CA MET A 139 4.62 6.28 10.47
C MET A 139 3.87 7.62 10.62
N ARG A 140 4.06 8.53 9.66
CA ARG A 140 3.35 9.83 9.67
C ARG A 140 1.83 9.64 9.59
N ASP A 141 1.33 8.70 8.80
CA ASP A 141 -0.10 8.43 8.67
C ASP A 141 -0.68 7.85 9.98
N ASP A 142 0.08 7.02 10.71
CA ASP A 142 -0.31 6.51 12.03
C ASP A 142 -0.41 7.65 13.06
N ILE A 143 0.56 8.56 13.07
CA ILE A 143 0.53 9.75 13.95
C ILE A 143 -0.66 10.65 13.60
N ARG A 144 -0.96 10.82 12.30
CA ARG A 144 -2.14 11.56 11.85
C ARG A 144 -3.45 10.87 12.25
N ALA A 145 -3.49 9.54 12.24
CA ALA A 145 -4.64 8.79 12.74
C ALA A 145 -4.83 9.00 14.26
N ASN A 146 -3.75 9.04 15.03
CA ASN A 146 -3.79 9.36 16.46
C ASN A 146 -4.28 10.80 16.69
N LEU A 147 -3.79 11.78 15.94
CA LEU A 147 -4.29 13.16 15.99
C LEU A 147 -5.81 13.23 15.72
N LYS A 148 -6.28 12.50 14.71
CA LYS A 148 -7.71 12.42 14.40
C LYS A 148 -8.50 11.80 15.56
N ARG A 149 -7.99 10.75 16.19
CA ARG A 149 -8.61 10.09 17.35
C ARG A 149 -8.70 11.05 18.53
N THR A 150 -7.62 11.75 18.88
CA THR A 150 -7.60 12.77 19.94
C THR A 150 -8.62 13.87 19.68
N LYS A 151 -8.71 14.38 18.45
CA LYS A 151 -9.74 15.34 18.05
C LYS A 151 -11.17 14.83 18.30
N GLN A 152 -11.44 13.58 17.98
CA GLN A 152 -12.75 12.95 18.22
C GLN A 152 -13.03 12.77 19.72
N GLN A 153 -12.02 12.39 20.49
CA GLN A 153 -12.14 12.26 21.97
C GLN A 153 -12.48 13.60 22.62
N ILE A 154 -11.82 14.70 22.21
CA ILE A 154 -12.12 16.04 22.70
C ILE A 154 -13.55 16.45 22.39
N LEU A 155 -14.01 16.28 21.13
CA LEU A 155 -15.38 16.61 20.75
C LEU A 155 -16.41 15.78 21.55
N SER A 156 -16.14 14.50 21.74
CA SER A 156 -16.98 13.63 22.55
C SER A 156 -16.98 14.04 24.02
N PHE A 157 -15.86 14.45 24.57
CA PHE A 157 -15.76 15.00 25.92
C PHE A 157 -16.59 16.28 26.05
N CYS A 158 -16.39 17.25 25.15
CA CYS A 158 -17.17 18.50 25.14
C CYS A 158 -18.67 18.23 25.09
N LEU A 159 -19.11 17.30 24.23
CA LEU A 159 -20.51 16.93 24.11
C LEU A 159 -21.09 16.40 25.43
N ARG A 160 -20.37 15.49 26.11
CA ARG A 160 -20.82 14.92 27.39
C ARG A 160 -20.92 15.92 28.52
N HIS A 161 -20.12 16.99 28.47
CA HIS A 161 -20.08 18.04 29.48
C HIS A 161 -20.84 19.31 29.08
N GLY A 162 -21.66 19.28 28.03
CA GLY A 162 -22.47 20.39 27.60
C GLY A 162 -21.68 21.59 27.05
N LEU A 163 -20.41 21.40 26.71
CA LEU A 163 -19.56 22.45 26.12
C LEU A 163 -19.85 22.60 24.64
N VAL A 164 -20.49 23.70 24.26
CA VAL A 164 -20.94 23.96 22.89
C VAL A 164 -20.19 25.16 22.29
N PHE A 165 -19.46 24.91 21.19
CA PHE A 165 -18.85 25.96 20.41
C PHE A 165 -19.80 26.50 19.36
N THR A 166 -20.17 27.77 19.46
CA THR A 166 -21.21 28.41 18.61
C THR A 166 -20.66 29.46 17.64
N GLN A 167 -19.39 29.89 17.79
CA GLN A 167 -18.84 31.01 17.01
C GLN A 167 -18.69 30.69 15.52
N THR A 168 -18.36 29.46 15.15
CA THR A 168 -18.27 29.01 13.76
C THR A 168 -18.76 27.56 13.62
N ARG A 169 -19.11 27.15 12.37
CA ARG A 169 -19.46 25.74 12.08
C ARG A 169 -18.23 24.82 12.01
N SER A 170 -17.03 25.39 11.93
CA SER A 170 -15.79 24.63 11.72
C SER A 170 -15.03 24.51 13.02
N HIS A 171 -14.75 23.25 13.44
CA HIS A 171 -13.83 22.96 14.54
C HIS A 171 -12.36 23.06 14.10
N TRP A 172 -11.46 23.13 15.06
CA TRP A 172 -9.98 23.12 14.89
C TRP A 172 -9.42 24.36 14.21
N THR A 173 -10.20 25.45 14.20
CA THR A 173 -9.76 26.80 13.85
C THR A 173 -9.09 27.46 15.06
N GLN A 174 -8.37 28.56 14.85
CA GLN A 174 -7.79 29.33 15.96
C GLN A 174 -8.86 29.76 16.98
N ALA A 175 -10.05 30.19 16.50
CA ALA A 175 -11.17 30.54 17.36
C ALA A 175 -11.65 29.36 18.21
N HIS A 176 -11.79 28.15 17.61
CA HIS A 176 -12.17 26.96 18.36
C HIS A 176 -11.11 26.56 19.38
N MET A 177 -9.83 26.63 19.03
CA MET A 177 -8.73 26.31 19.96
C MET A 177 -8.66 27.33 21.12
N LYS A 178 -8.86 28.61 20.84
CA LYS A 178 -8.94 29.63 21.88
C LYS A 178 -10.13 29.38 22.81
N TRP A 179 -11.30 29.08 22.27
CA TRP A 179 -12.49 28.71 23.04
C TRP A 179 -12.23 27.46 23.89
N LEU A 180 -11.66 26.40 23.32
CA LEU A 180 -11.37 25.15 24.03
C LEU A 180 -10.47 25.39 25.25
N ARG A 181 -9.42 26.18 25.08
CA ARG A 181 -8.49 26.55 26.19
C ARG A 181 -9.09 27.52 27.21
N SER A 182 -10.17 28.22 26.90
CA SER A 182 -10.86 29.13 27.81
C SER A 182 -11.90 28.46 28.70
N GLN A 183 -12.18 27.15 28.44
CA GLN A 183 -13.17 26.43 29.25
C GLN A 183 -12.67 26.30 30.70
N LYS A 184 -13.61 26.41 31.63
CA LYS A 184 -13.36 26.19 33.07
C LYS A 184 -14.30 25.12 33.55
N LEU A 185 -13.73 24.06 34.09
CA LEU A 185 -14.41 22.89 34.62
C LEU A 185 -13.94 22.65 36.06
N ASP A 186 -14.70 21.89 36.81
CA ASP A 186 -14.36 21.58 38.20
C ASP A 186 -13.53 20.31 38.32
N GLY A 187 -12.52 20.35 39.21
CA GLY A 187 -11.73 19.18 39.59
C GLY A 187 -11.08 18.44 38.42
N LEU A 188 -11.20 17.12 38.44
CA LEU A 188 -10.59 16.23 37.44
C LEU A 188 -11.05 16.47 35.98
N TYR A 189 -12.21 17.07 35.76
CA TYR A 189 -12.67 17.38 34.42
C TYR A 189 -11.77 18.43 33.74
N GLN A 190 -11.26 19.39 34.50
CA GLN A 190 -10.29 20.37 33.95
C GLN A 190 -8.98 19.67 33.60
N GLU A 191 -8.45 18.82 34.47
CA GLU A 191 -7.23 18.07 34.21
C GLU A 191 -7.36 17.18 32.97
N ILE A 192 -8.48 16.50 32.79
CA ILE A 192 -8.76 15.67 31.60
C ILE A 192 -8.76 16.51 30.31
N LEU A 193 -9.39 17.70 30.35
CA LEU A 193 -9.43 18.58 29.19
C LEU A 193 -8.04 19.09 28.85
N ASP A 194 -7.27 19.51 29.86
CA ASP A 194 -5.93 20.05 29.71
C ASP A 194 -4.97 18.98 29.12
N GLU A 195 -5.04 17.73 29.57
CA GLU A 195 -4.26 16.63 29.02
C GLU A 195 -4.64 16.32 27.58
N TYR A 196 -5.93 16.32 27.23
CA TYR A 196 -6.36 16.16 25.83
C TYR A 196 -5.85 17.29 24.94
N VAL A 197 -5.87 18.55 25.40
CA VAL A 197 -5.38 19.70 24.64
C VAL A 197 -3.85 19.62 24.50
N LEU A 198 -3.12 19.25 25.55
CA LEU A 198 -1.68 19.04 25.49
C LEU A 198 -1.30 17.96 24.47
N GLN A 199 -2.00 16.82 24.48
CA GLN A 199 -1.78 15.75 23.51
C GLN A 199 -2.11 16.21 22.07
N LEU A 200 -3.18 16.97 21.89
CA LEU A 200 -3.56 17.55 20.60
C LEU A 200 -2.45 18.44 20.03
N ASP A 201 -1.91 19.32 20.87
CA ASP A 201 -0.84 20.26 20.48
C ASP A 201 0.43 19.50 20.07
N LYS A 202 0.89 18.53 20.89
CA LYS A 202 2.06 17.68 20.59
C LYS A 202 1.89 16.91 19.28
N LEU A 203 0.72 16.32 19.05
CA LEU A 203 0.45 15.56 17.81
C LEU A 203 0.37 16.48 16.60
N THR A 204 -0.18 17.69 16.75
CA THR A 204 -0.27 18.70 15.68
C THR A 204 1.13 19.13 15.25
N GLU A 205 1.97 19.55 16.21
CA GLU A 205 3.37 19.93 15.95
C GLU A 205 4.15 18.78 15.27
N THR A 206 3.97 17.56 15.77
CA THR A 206 4.63 16.38 15.18
C THR A 206 4.21 16.16 13.73
N VAL A 207 2.91 16.21 13.43
CA VAL A 207 2.40 16.06 12.05
C VAL A 207 2.95 17.16 11.14
N GLU A 208 2.98 18.41 11.59
CA GLU A 208 3.53 19.54 10.82
C GLU A 208 5.02 19.36 10.51
N ARG A 209 5.81 18.90 11.49
CA ARG A 209 7.24 18.60 11.31
C ARG A 209 7.45 17.47 10.31
N LEU A 210 6.65 16.39 10.39
CA LEU A 210 6.72 15.27 9.47
C LEU A 210 6.27 15.67 8.06
N ASP A 211 5.23 16.49 7.93
CA ASP A 211 4.76 17.02 6.64
C ASP A 211 5.85 17.86 5.95
N LYS A 212 6.56 18.71 6.68
CA LYS A 212 7.73 19.45 6.14
C LYS A 212 8.83 18.51 5.65
N ARG A 213 9.09 17.43 6.37
CA ARG A 213 10.09 16.44 5.94
C ARG A 213 9.66 15.68 4.69
N ILE A 214 8.38 15.28 4.58
CA ILE A 214 7.83 14.62 3.40
C ILE A 214 7.90 15.56 2.19
N GLU A 215 7.63 16.85 2.36
CA GLU A 215 7.79 17.84 1.31
C GLU A 215 9.25 17.89 0.82
N ALA A 216 10.22 17.94 1.75
CA ALA A 216 11.64 17.90 1.38
C ALA A 216 12.06 16.57 0.68
N LEU A 217 11.52 15.43 1.13
CA LEU A 217 11.76 14.14 0.47
C LEU A 217 11.21 14.13 -0.95
N SER A 218 10.04 14.73 -1.18
CA SER A 218 9.41 14.81 -2.50
C SER A 218 10.19 15.68 -3.52
N GLN A 219 11.15 16.47 -3.05
CA GLN A 219 12.01 17.31 -3.88
C GLN A 219 13.35 16.63 -4.26
N ARG A 220 13.62 15.43 -3.72
CA ARG A 220 14.82 14.69 -4.08
C ARG A 220 14.80 14.33 -5.55
N GLU A 221 15.98 14.26 -6.19
CA GLU A 221 16.15 13.96 -7.61
C GLU A 221 15.39 12.70 -8.04
N ALA A 222 15.46 11.63 -7.24
CA ALA A 222 14.77 10.37 -7.49
C ALA A 222 13.24 10.48 -7.58
N TYR A 223 12.62 11.50 -6.98
CA TYR A 223 11.17 11.61 -6.86
C TYR A 223 10.57 12.84 -7.53
N ARG A 224 11.34 13.93 -7.65
CA ARG A 224 10.82 15.26 -7.98
C ARG A 224 9.99 15.27 -9.25
N GLU A 225 10.53 14.75 -10.34
CA GLU A 225 9.85 14.74 -11.64
C GLU A 225 8.53 13.97 -11.58
N SER A 226 8.56 12.74 -11.06
CA SER A 226 7.38 11.89 -10.93
C SER A 226 6.33 12.50 -10.00
N VAL A 227 6.75 13.13 -8.91
CA VAL A 227 5.86 13.84 -7.98
C VAL A 227 5.23 15.05 -8.67
N ASP A 228 6.01 15.86 -9.38
CA ASP A 228 5.51 17.05 -10.09
C ASP A 228 4.47 16.65 -11.15
N HIS A 229 4.73 15.59 -11.92
CA HIS A 229 3.77 15.04 -12.88
C HIS A 229 2.46 14.63 -12.20
N LEU A 230 2.52 13.81 -11.12
CA LEU A 230 1.33 13.31 -10.45
C LEU A 230 0.53 14.43 -9.78
N THR A 231 1.16 15.52 -9.32
CA THR A 231 0.45 16.65 -8.71
C THR A 231 -0.38 17.46 -9.71
N CYS A 232 -0.21 17.26 -11.01
CA CYS A 232 -1.09 17.80 -12.05
C CYS A 232 -2.50 17.22 -12.02
N LEU A 233 -2.71 16.09 -11.34
CA LEU A 233 -4.01 15.47 -11.17
C LEU A 233 -4.78 16.07 -9.97
N ILE A 234 -6.09 16.24 -10.13
CA ILE A 234 -6.95 16.75 -9.05
C ILE A 234 -6.94 15.77 -7.86
N GLY A 235 -6.80 16.30 -6.64
CA GLY A 235 -6.82 15.52 -5.41
C GLY A 235 -5.48 14.89 -5.03
N ILE A 236 -4.48 14.93 -5.92
CA ILE A 236 -3.13 14.46 -5.63
C ILE A 236 -2.25 15.67 -5.27
N LYS A 237 -1.73 15.66 -4.04
CA LYS A 237 -0.72 16.59 -3.55
C LYS A 237 0.60 15.85 -3.37
N ARG A 238 1.70 16.60 -3.17
CA ARG A 238 3.06 16.04 -3.05
C ARG A 238 3.16 14.85 -2.07
N PRO A 239 2.60 14.89 -0.84
CA PRO A 239 2.65 13.74 0.06
C PRO A 239 1.94 12.50 -0.51
N THR A 240 0.81 12.69 -1.19
CA THR A 240 0.08 11.59 -1.83
C THR A 240 0.83 11.04 -3.04
N ALA A 241 1.42 11.92 -3.86
CA ALA A 241 2.23 11.52 -5.02
C ALA A 241 3.44 10.71 -4.58
N LEU A 242 4.21 11.21 -3.61
CA LEU A 242 5.38 10.52 -3.06
C LEU A 242 5.00 9.16 -2.46
N ALA A 243 3.89 9.10 -1.71
CA ALA A 243 3.39 7.85 -1.15
C ALA A 243 3.04 6.81 -2.23
N VAL A 244 2.38 7.24 -3.31
CA VAL A 244 2.06 6.35 -4.43
C VAL A 244 3.33 5.84 -5.11
N ILE A 245 4.32 6.70 -5.34
CA ILE A 245 5.59 6.33 -5.98
C ILE A 245 6.36 5.33 -5.11
N ALA A 246 6.60 5.64 -3.84
CA ALA A 246 7.35 4.79 -2.92
C ALA A 246 6.66 3.43 -2.63
N GLU A 247 5.33 3.40 -2.61
CA GLU A 247 4.56 2.15 -2.41
C GLU A 247 4.54 1.25 -3.64
N VAL A 248 4.61 1.83 -4.83
CA VAL A 248 4.53 1.10 -6.10
C VAL A 248 5.92 0.71 -6.60
N GLY A 249 6.93 1.58 -6.43
CA GLY A 249 8.26 1.42 -7.00
C GLY A 249 8.21 1.50 -8.53
N ASP A 250 8.55 0.43 -9.21
CA ASP A 250 8.54 0.38 -10.67
C ASP A 250 7.14 0.17 -11.27
N PHE A 251 6.64 1.20 -11.99
CA PHE A 251 5.37 1.14 -12.71
C PHE A 251 5.46 0.33 -14.01
N LYS A 252 6.66 0.14 -14.58
CA LYS A 252 6.86 -0.62 -15.82
C LYS A 252 6.59 -2.12 -15.65
N ARG A 253 6.62 -2.61 -14.39
CA ARG A 253 6.25 -4.01 -14.08
C ARG A 253 4.79 -4.36 -14.39
N PHE A 254 3.95 -3.36 -14.59
CA PHE A 254 2.56 -3.55 -15.02
C PHE A 254 2.46 -3.29 -16.51
N ALA A 255 2.26 -4.33 -17.31
CA ALA A 255 2.15 -4.20 -18.78
C ALA A 255 0.91 -3.39 -19.19
N ARG A 256 -0.15 -3.36 -18.37
CA ARG A 256 -1.42 -2.67 -18.64
C ARG A 256 -1.97 -2.01 -17.37
N ALA A 257 -2.74 -0.92 -17.56
CA ALA A 257 -3.36 -0.16 -16.48
C ALA A 257 -4.32 -1.00 -15.60
N GLU A 258 -4.95 -2.02 -16.19
CA GLU A 258 -5.84 -2.94 -15.46
C GLU A 258 -5.06 -3.78 -14.44
N GLN A 259 -3.82 -4.17 -14.76
CA GLN A 259 -2.97 -4.91 -13.81
C GLN A 259 -2.59 -4.02 -12.62
N PHE A 260 -2.30 -2.75 -12.86
CA PHE A 260 -2.07 -1.78 -11.77
C PHE A 260 -3.33 -1.59 -10.92
N SER A 261 -4.50 -1.44 -11.53
CA SER A 261 -5.78 -1.37 -10.80
C SER A 261 -6.07 -2.64 -9.98
N SER A 262 -5.70 -3.81 -10.50
CA SER A 262 -5.81 -5.09 -9.80
C SER A 262 -4.87 -5.17 -8.61
N PHE A 263 -3.60 -4.74 -8.79
CA PHE A 263 -2.63 -4.62 -7.69
C PHE A 263 -3.11 -3.74 -6.54
N LEU A 264 -3.95 -2.74 -6.83
CA LEU A 264 -4.58 -1.88 -5.83
C LEU A 264 -5.87 -2.48 -5.25
N GLY A 265 -6.37 -3.58 -5.81
CA GLY A 265 -7.66 -4.17 -5.42
C GLY A 265 -8.86 -3.27 -5.71
N LEU A 266 -8.76 -2.43 -6.75
CA LEU A 266 -9.83 -1.54 -7.21
C LEU A 266 -10.68 -2.14 -8.35
N THR A 267 -10.31 -3.31 -8.85
CA THR A 267 -11.10 -4.06 -9.85
C THR A 267 -12.34 -4.65 -9.21
N PRO A 268 -13.50 -4.61 -9.90
CA PRO A 268 -14.70 -5.31 -9.44
C PRO A 268 -14.44 -6.81 -9.37
N GLY A 269 -14.94 -7.45 -8.32
CA GLY A 269 -15.08 -8.90 -8.30
C GLY A 269 -16.26 -9.33 -9.16
N GLU A 270 -16.21 -10.53 -9.68
CA GLU A 270 -17.28 -11.16 -10.44
C GLU A 270 -17.54 -12.56 -9.87
N ASP A 271 -18.80 -12.90 -9.72
CA ASP A 271 -19.27 -14.24 -9.35
C ASP A 271 -20.30 -14.65 -10.39
N SER A 272 -19.79 -15.23 -11.47
CA SER A 272 -20.60 -15.64 -12.62
C SER A 272 -20.63 -17.15 -12.69
N SER A 273 -21.84 -17.73 -12.67
CA SER A 273 -22.08 -19.14 -12.90
C SER A 273 -23.21 -19.31 -13.93
N GLY A 274 -22.91 -19.95 -15.05
CA GLY A 274 -23.87 -20.11 -16.14
C GLY A 274 -24.32 -18.79 -16.73
N ASP A 275 -25.62 -18.60 -16.95
CA ASP A 275 -26.20 -17.41 -17.58
C ASP A 275 -26.30 -16.19 -16.64
N GLY A 276 -25.96 -16.33 -15.37
CA GLY A 276 -26.07 -15.27 -14.36
C GLY A 276 -24.75 -14.53 -14.11
N GLN A 277 -24.62 -13.25 -14.55
CA GLN A 277 -23.51 -12.37 -14.16
C GLN A 277 -23.84 -11.59 -12.90
N LYS A 278 -23.20 -11.93 -11.78
CA LYS A 278 -23.30 -11.16 -10.53
C LYS A 278 -22.05 -10.33 -10.32
N ARG A 279 -22.16 -9.02 -10.59
CA ARG A 279 -21.08 -8.08 -10.30
C ARG A 279 -21.01 -7.80 -8.80
N LEU A 280 -19.85 -8.04 -8.23
CA LEU A 280 -19.53 -7.79 -6.83
C LEU A 280 -18.92 -6.38 -6.64
N GLY A 281 -18.64 -5.99 -5.38
CA GLY A 281 -17.81 -4.83 -5.10
C GLY A 281 -16.36 -5.00 -5.56
N ILE A 282 -15.50 -4.04 -5.25
CA ILE A 282 -14.06 -4.17 -5.53
C ILE A 282 -13.45 -5.33 -4.73
N THR A 283 -12.42 -5.98 -5.29
CA THR A 283 -11.76 -7.15 -4.69
C THR A 283 -11.12 -6.86 -3.35
N LYS A 284 -10.64 -5.62 -3.13
CA LYS A 284 -9.88 -5.19 -1.96
C LYS A 284 -8.57 -5.98 -1.72
N ALA A 285 -8.19 -6.84 -2.63
CA ALA A 285 -6.90 -7.54 -2.61
C ALA A 285 -5.77 -6.62 -3.06
N GLY A 286 -4.60 -6.69 -2.41
CA GLY A 286 -3.41 -5.91 -2.78
C GLY A 286 -3.18 -4.65 -1.93
N ASN A 287 -2.50 -3.63 -2.48
CA ASN A 287 -2.01 -2.49 -1.71
C ASN A 287 -3.14 -1.61 -1.14
N THR A 288 -3.43 -1.79 0.14
CA THR A 288 -4.51 -1.08 0.86
C THR A 288 -4.18 0.39 1.08
N HIS A 289 -2.90 0.72 1.23
CA HIS A 289 -2.45 2.09 1.50
C HIS A 289 -2.70 2.98 0.28
N VAL A 290 -2.20 2.60 -0.90
CA VAL A 290 -2.42 3.35 -2.14
C VAL A 290 -3.90 3.39 -2.50
N ARG A 291 -4.63 2.26 -2.36
CA ARG A 291 -6.08 2.24 -2.58
C ARG A 291 -6.81 3.31 -1.76
N ARG A 292 -6.50 3.42 -0.46
CA ARG A 292 -7.07 4.45 0.43
C ARG A 292 -6.75 5.85 -0.08
N LEU A 293 -5.49 6.12 -0.40
CA LEU A 293 -5.05 7.44 -0.90
C LEU A 293 -5.79 7.84 -2.18
N LEU A 294 -5.96 6.91 -3.14
CA LEU A 294 -6.66 7.21 -4.39
C LEU A 294 -8.17 7.41 -4.19
N VAL A 295 -8.79 6.68 -3.27
CA VAL A 295 -10.21 6.90 -2.92
C VAL A 295 -10.38 8.26 -2.22
N GLU A 296 -9.45 8.68 -1.38
CA GLU A 296 -9.43 10.01 -0.77
C GLU A 296 -9.21 11.10 -1.83
N ALA A 297 -8.27 10.93 -2.75
CA ALA A 297 -8.03 11.85 -3.87
C ALA A 297 -9.28 12.00 -4.75
N ALA A 298 -9.96 10.89 -5.04
CA ALA A 298 -11.16 10.87 -5.85
C ALA A 298 -12.30 11.72 -5.27
N GLN A 299 -12.32 11.99 -3.96
CA GLN A 299 -13.32 12.88 -3.34
C GLN A 299 -13.24 14.32 -3.87
N SER A 300 -12.06 14.75 -4.32
CA SER A 300 -11.85 16.11 -4.82
C SER A 300 -12.53 16.36 -6.17
N TYR A 301 -12.83 15.32 -6.94
CA TYR A 301 -13.54 15.43 -8.22
C TYR A 301 -15.02 15.81 -8.06
N GLY A 302 -15.62 15.56 -6.89
CA GLY A 302 -16.97 16.01 -6.56
C GLY A 302 -17.09 17.52 -6.25
N ARG A 303 -15.99 18.27 -6.36
CA ARG A 303 -15.97 19.71 -6.09
C ARG A 303 -15.63 20.48 -7.36
N GLY A 304 -16.42 21.51 -7.68
CA GLY A 304 -16.24 22.38 -8.83
C GLY A 304 -16.83 21.83 -10.13
N LYS A 305 -16.82 22.65 -11.18
CA LYS A 305 -17.42 22.34 -12.49
C LYS A 305 -16.46 21.56 -13.39
N VAL A 306 -17.01 20.83 -14.36
CA VAL A 306 -16.23 20.18 -15.43
C VAL A 306 -15.42 21.25 -16.20
N GLY A 307 -14.16 20.96 -16.50
CA GLY A 307 -13.24 21.89 -17.18
C GLY A 307 -12.65 22.99 -16.28
N TYR A 308 -13.17 23.20 -15.06
CA TYR A 308 -12.66 24.24 -14.16
C TYR A 308 -11.33 23.82 -13.50
N LYS A 309 -10.30 24.67 -13.62
CA LYS A 309 -9.02 24.58 -12.92
C LYS A 309 -8.96 25.63 -11.81
N SER A 310 -8.75 25.19 -10.56
CA SER A 310 -8.47 26.12 -9.46
C SER A 310 -7.10 26.76 -9.61
N LYS A 311 -6.88 27.92 -8.99
CA LYS A 311 -5.57 28.59 -8.92
C LYS A 311 -4.49 27.62 -8.42
N ALA A 312 -4.73 26.93 -7.31
CA ALA A 312 -3.81 25.96 -6.76
C ALA A 312 -3.49 24.75 -7.68
N LEU A 313 -4.38 24.37 -8.60
CA LEU A 313 -4.07 23.35 -9.62
C LEU A 313 -3.18 23.93 -10.71
N LYS A 314 -3.43 25.15 -11.15
CA LYS A 314 -2.59 25.83 -12.14
C LYS A 314 -1.17 26.01 -11.63
N GLU A 315 -0.99 26.46 -10.39
CA GLU A 315 0.31 26.58 -9.72
C GLU A 315 1.06 25.24 -9.66
N ARG A 316 0.39 24.13 -9.40
CA ARG A 316 1.03 22.80 -9.42
C ARG A 316 1.38 22.29 -10.80
N GLN A 317 0.69 22.76 -11.84
CA GLN A 317 0.96 22.41 -13.23
C GLN A 317 2.09 23.27 -13.83
N GLU A 318 2.36 24.42 -13.25
CA GLU A 318 3.41 25.33 -13.70
C GLU A 318 4.78 24.64 -13.69
N GLY A 319 5.56 24.82 -14.76
CA GLY A 319 6.87 24.19 -14.93
C GLY A 319 6.85 22.73 -15.41
N ASN A 320 5.68 22.08 -15.48
CA ASN A 320 5.59 20.73 -16.05
C ASN A 320 5.55 20.75 -17.59
N PRO A 321 6.00 19.66 -18.27
CA PRO A 321 5.91 19.54 -19.70
C PRO A 321 4.47 19.71 -20.23
N PRO A 322 4.24 20.40 -21.37
CA PRO A 322 2.91 20.61 -21.90
C PRO A 322 2.10 19.34 -22.14
N GLN A 323 2.75 18.25 -22.54
CA GLN A 323 2.13 16.94 -22.76
C GLN A 323 1.59 16.33 -21.44
N VAL A 324 2.32 16.49 -20.33
CA VAL A 324 1.89 16.04 -18.98
C VAL A 324 0.67 16.84 -18.53
N ILE A 325 0.71 18.16 -18.71
CA ILE A 325 -0.40 19.05 -18.37
C ILE A 325 -1.64 18.68 -19.18
N ALA A 326 -1.51 18.52 -20.51
CA ALA A 326 -2.61 18.16 -21.39
C ALA A 326 -3.23 16.79 -21.01
N TYR A 327 -2.40 15.80 -20.72
CA TYR A 327 -2.84 14.49 -20.26
C TYR A 327 -3.58 14.57 -18.93
N ALA A 328 -3.03 15.30 -17.95
CA ALA A 328 -3.68 15.51 -16.66
C ALA A 328 -5.02 16.25 -16.80
N ASP A 329 -5.12 17.24 -17.69
CA ASP A 329 -6.35 17.97 -17.94
C ASP A 329 -7.44 17.09 -18.54
N LYS A 330 -7.08 16.28 -19.55
CA LYS A 330 -7.97 15.26 -20.15
C LYS A 330 -8.49 14.30 -19.08
N ALA A 331 -7.57 13.81 -18.21
CA ALA A 331 -7.92 12.94 -17.09
C ALA A 331 -8.86 13.64 -16.08
N ASN A 332 -8.53 14.86 -15.67
CA ASN A 332 -9.29 15.64 -14.70
C ASN A 332 -10.71 15.94 -15.18
N GLU A 333 -10.84 16.33 -16.45
CA GLU A 333 -12.15 16.59 -17.06
C GLU A 333 -13.00 15.32 -17.16
N ARG A 334 -12.41 14.23 -17.69
CA ARG A 334 -13.08 12.94 -17.85
C ARG A 334 -13.56 12.38 -16.51
N LEU A 335 -12.70 12.38 -15.47
CA LEU A 335 -13.06 11.88 -14.15
C LEU A 335 -14.16 12.70 -13.51
N ARG A 336 -14.12 14.02 -13.63
CA ARG A 336 -15.16 14.90 -13.09
C ARG A 336 -16.50 14.72 -13.82
N ARG A 337 -16.48 14.63 -15.16
CA ARG A 337 -17.68 14.33 -15.96
C ARG A 337 -18.29 12.98 -15.54
N LYS A 338 -17.46 11.94 -15.44
CA LYS A 338 -17.91 10.62 -15.00
C LYS A 338 -18.54 10.62 -13.61
N TYR A 339 -17.99 11.40 -12.67
CA TYR A 339 -18.58 11.53 -11.33
C TYR A 339 -20.02 12.02 -11.39
N TYR A 340 -20.26 13.11 -12.09
CA TYR A 340 -21.60 13.69 -12.20
C TYR A 340 -22.56 12.78 -12.99
N ASP A 341 -22.09 12.15 -14.07
CA ASP A 341 -22.89 11.18 -14.84
C ASP A 341 -23.33 9.99 -13.97
N MET A 342 -22.45 9.49 -13.12
CA MET A 342 -22.80 8.39 -12.20
C MET A 342 -23.84 8.82 -11.16
N LEU A 343 -23.71 10.03 -10.62
CA LEU A 343 -24.70 10.57 -9.68
C LEU A 343 -26.05 10.81 -10.36
N PHE A 344 -26.04 11.37 -11.56
CA PHE A 344 -27.26 11.57 -12.35
C PHE A 344 -28.00 10.26 -12.63
N ARG A 345 -27.25 9.16 -12.87
CA ARG A 345 -27.79 7.80 -13.01
C ARG A 345 -28.15 7.14 -11.66
N GLY A 346 -28.26 7.90 -10.57
CA GLY A 346 -28.67 7.40 -9.25
C GLY A 346 -27.64 6.55 -8.50
N LYS A 347 -26.36 6.54 -8.91
CA LYS A 347 -25.32 5.79 -8.17
C LYS A 347 -24.97 6.51 -6.86
N LYS A 348 -24.80 5.76 -5.78
CA LYS A 348 -24.35 6.31 -4.49
C LYS A 348 -22.98 6.98 -4.64
N ALA A 349 -22.79 8.15 -4.02
CA ALA A 349 -21.57 8.95 -4.13
C ALA A 349 -20.28 8.16 -3.82
N ASN A 350 -20.28 7.28 -2.81
CA ASN A 350 -19.11 6.48 -2.47
C ASN A 350 -18.80 5.41 -3.53
N VAL A 351 -19.82 4.86 -4.21
CA VAL A 351 -19.64 3.95 -5.36
C VAL A 351 -19.00 4.70 -6.52
N ALA A 352 -19.50 5.92 -6.83
CA ALA A 352 -18.92 6.77 -7.86
C ALA A 352 -17.45 7.09 -7.56
N LYS A 353 -17.12 7.54 -6.33
CA LYS A 353 -15.73 7.84 -5.92
C LYS A 353 -14.80 6.63 -6.04
N THR A 354 -15.25 5.44 -5.68
CA THR A 354 -14.45 4.20 -5.84
C THR A 354 -14.20 3.88 -7.32
N ALA A 355 -15.21 4.06 -8.17
CA ALA A 355 -15.06 3.89 -9.62
C ALA A 355 -14.09 4.92 -10.21
N LEU A 356 -14.12 6.18 -9.72
CA LEU A 356 -13.15 7.19 -10.10
C LEU A 356 -11.75 6.85 -9.63
N ALA A 357 -11.57 6.35 -8.41
CA ALA A 357 -10.27 5.93 -7.90
C ALA A 357 -9.61 4.87 -8.78
N ARG A 358 -10.41 3.92 -9.31
CA ARG A 358 -9.92 2.92 -10.27
C ARG A 358 -9.44 3.57 -11.57
N GLU A 359 -10.20 4.50 -12.13
CA GLU A 359 -9.82 5.16 -13.38
C GLU A 359 -8.67 6.14 -13.17
N LEU A 360 -8.63 6.82 -12.01
CA LEU A 360 -7.49 7.64 -11.60
C LEU A 360 -6.20 6.80 -11.53
N ALA A 361 -6.27 5.57 -11.01
CA ALA A 361 -5.14 4.65 -11.04
C ALA A 361 -4.67 4.37 -12.47
N CYS A 362 -5.59 4.17 -13.43
CA CYS A 362 -5.22 3.99 -14.84
C CYS A 362 -4.50 5.22 -15.41
N PHE A 363 -4.96 6.43 -15.08
CA PHE A 363 -4.29 7.66 -15.52
C PHE A 363 -2.92 7.84 -14.87
N ILE A 364 -2.78 7.49 -13.58
CA ILE A 364 -1.47 7.49 -12.91
C ILE A 364 -0.52 6.53 -13.61
N TRP A 365 -0.96 5.29 -13.88
CA TRP A 365 -0.15 4.31 -14.60
C TRP A 365 0.27 4.82 -15.99
N GLY A 366 -0.66 5.42 -16.74
CA GLY A 366 -0.36 6.00 -18.05
C GLY A 366 0.66 7.13 -17.95
N MET A 367 0.53 8.03 -16.97
CA MET A 367 1.45 9.13 -16.73
C MET A 367 2.86 8.64 -16.38
N MET A 368 2.96 7.65 -15.47
CA MET A 368 4.23 7.09 -15.02
C MET A 368 4.93 6.21 -16.08
N ASN A 369 4.22 5.78 -17.11
CA ASN A 369 4.75 5.05 -18.25
C ASN A 369 4.78 5.90 -19.53
N GLU A 370 4.65 7.23 -19.42
CA GLU A 370 4.71 8.20 -20.53
C GLU A 370 3.73 7.92 -21.69
N LYS A 371 2.58 7.29 -21.35
CA LYS A 371 1.53 6.99 -22.34
C LYS A 371 0.53 8.13 -22.42
N PHE A 372 0.92 9.23 -23.02
CA PHE A 372 0.15 10.47 -23.12
C PHE A 372 -0.88 10.52 -24.25
N ALA A 373 -1.01 9.47 -25.03
CA ALA A 373 -1.95 9.39 -26.16
C ALA A 373 -3.42 9.22 -25.73
#